data_9e481466f6ced502ead2dbba17cd2114
#
_entry.id   9e481466f6ced502ead2dbba17cd2114
#
_cell.length_a   1.000
_cell.length_b   1.000
_cell.length_c   1.000
_cell.angle_alpha   90.00
_cell.angle_beta   90.00
_cell.angle_gamma   90.00
#
_symmetry.space_group_name_H-M   'P 1'
#
loop_
_entity.id
_entity.type
_entity.pdbx_description
1 polymer ?
#
loop_
_entity_poly.entity_id
_entity_poly.type
_entity_poly.pdbx_seq_one_letter_code
_entity_poly.pdbx_strand_id
1 'polypeptide(L)'
;MKIILLFLIYSTHISITSANDLKKMALDGDPVSMCNYAQEIDGDEKNKLLKHSYLLGNISCKEAVAHNKFASSHDLVIIEDTEKTAKQIKAEANNNPNKQFLLWALYANGYDVSKLTAFTWLKVAAENKHPAALMVLGTLYCFGYIVPEDKNKGIKLIQESADLQYSLAKDFMKQLNI
;
A
#
# COMPACT_ATOMS: atom_id res chain seq x y z
N MET A 1 -27.88 3.78 27.79
CA MET A 1 -26.90 2.78 28.24
C MET A 1 -27.10 1.53 27.39
N LYS A 2 -26.43 1.42 26.22
CA LYS A 2 -26.29 0.21 25.35
C LYS A 2 -25.93 0.60 23.92
N ILE A 3 -24.78 1.22 23.70
CA ILE A 3 -24.13 1.34 22.37
C ILE A 3 -22.60 1.39 22.58
N ILE A 4 -22.03 0.40 23.24
CA ILE A 4 -20.56 0.27 23.42
C ILE A 4 -20.13 -1.20 23.24
N LEU A 5 -20.87 -1.99 22.47
CA LEU A 5 -20.52 -3.43 22.39
C LEU A 5 -20.46 -4.00 20.96
N LEU A 6 -20.22 -3.18 19.93
CA LEU A 6 -20.15 -3.68 18.55
C LEU A 6 -18.84 -3.36 17.83
N PHE A 7 -17.82 -2.86 18.54
CA PHE A 7 -16.47 -2.63 17.98
C PHE A 7 -15.43 -3.66 18.42
N LEU A 8 -15.82 -4.75 19.08
CA LEU A 8 -14.87 -5.72 19.69
C LEU A 8 -14.80 -7.07 18.97
N ILE A 9 -15.34 -7.24 17.77
CA ILE A 9 -15.35 -8.56 17.12
C ILE A 9 -14.39 -8.68 15.91
N TYR A 10 -13.71 -7.61 15.51
CA TYR A 10 -12.65 -7.69 14.47
C TYR A 10 -11.22 -7.52 15.00
N SER A 11 -11.01 -7.71 16.31
CA SER A 11 -9.72 -7.52 16.97
C SER A 11 -9.15 -8.82 17.57
N THR A 12 -9.20 -9.91 16.86
CA THR A 12 -8.52 -11.11 17.30
C THR A 12 -7.41 -11.46 16.34
N HIS A 13 -6.26 -10.84 16.53
CA HIS A 13 -4.88 -11.28 16.36
C HIS A 13 -3.85 -10.15 16.15
N ILE A 14 -4.17 -8.93 16.55
CA ILE A 14 -3.10 -7.95 16.76
C ILE A 14 -2.84 -7.95 18.26
N SER A 15 -1.79 -8.65 18.71
CA SER A 15 -1.15 -8.34 19.97
C SER A 15 -1.02 -6.84 20.04
N ILE A 16 -1.42 -6.22 21.17
CA ILE A 16 -1.30 -4.79 21.39
C ILE A 16 0.17 -4.44 21.12
N THR A 17 0.46 -4.01 19.90
CA THR A 17 1.77 -3.50 19.53
C THR A 17 1.97 -2.23 20.34
N SER A 18 3.07 -2.14 21.07
CA SER A 18 3.38 -0.88 21.76
C SER A 18 3.44 0.27 20.76
N ALA A 19 3.23 1.51 21.19
CA ALA A 19 3.38 2.68 20.32
C ALA A 19 4.75 2.69 19.61
N ASN A 20 5.79 2.16 20.27
CA ASN A 20 7.13 1.99 19.69
C ASN A 20 7.16 0.95 18.56
N ASP A 21 6.42 -0.16 18.70
CA ASP A 21 6.34 -1.18 17.65
C ASP A 21 5.55 -0.64 16.45
N LEU A 22 4.45 0.07 16.69
CA LEU A 22 3.66 0.71 15.64
C LEU A 22 4.49 1.71 14.84
N LYS A 23 5.24 2.58 15.53
CA LYS A 23 6.19 3.52 14.92
C LYS A 23 7.23 2.78 14.08
N LYS A 24 7.85 1.74 14.63
CA LYS A 24 8.85 0.93 13.93
C LYS A 24 8.27 0.32 12.66
N MET A 25 7.11 -0.32 12.74
CA MET A 25 6.45 -0.92 11.57
C MET A 25 6.10 0.12 10.50
N ALA A 26 5.63 1.30 10.91
CA ALA A 26 5.36 2.41 10.00
C ALA A 26 6.64 2.87 9.27
N LEU A 27 7.75 3.00 9.98
CA LEU A 27 9.04 3.40 9.41
C LEU A 27 9.66 2.29 8.54
N ASP A 28 9.37 1.02 8.84
CA ASP A 28 9.75 -0.15 8.03
C ASP A 28 8.89 -0.32 6.75
N GLY A 29 7.96 0.59 6.50
CA GLY A 29 7.16 0.62 5.27
C GLY A 29 5.88 -0.21 5.29
N ASP A 30 5.33 -0.53 6.47
CA ASP A 30 4.02 -1.15 6.58
C ASP A 30 2.89 -0.14 6.35
N PRO A 31 2.07 -0.28 5.29
CA PRO A 31 1.09 0.75 4.92
C PRO A 31 -0.01 0.97 5.95
N VAL A 32 -0.43 -0.09 6.64
CA VAL A 32 -1.46 -0.02 7.69
C VAL A 32 -0.91 0.68 8.92
N SER A 33 0.30 0.31 9.34
CA SER A 33 0.97 0.94 10.48
C SER A 33 1.29 2.42 10.21
N MET A 34 1.63 2.80 8.97
CA MET A 34 1.78 4.21 8.59
C MET A 34 0.50 5.00 8.83
N CYS A 35 -0.65 4.46 8.42
CA CYS A 35 -1.94 5.10 8.64
C CYS A 35 -2.25 5.23 10.14
N ASN A 36 -2.10 4.15 10.89
CA ASN A 36 -2.42 4.11 12.31
C ASN A 36 -1.49 5.02 13.13
N TYR A 37 -0.19 4.98 12.87
CA TYR A 37 0.78 5.83 13.57
C TYR A 37 0.58 7.31 13.24
N ALA A 38 0.21 7.63 12.00
CA ALA A 38 -0.10 9.01 11.62
C ALA A 38 -1.28 9.61 12.40
N GLN A 39 -2.17 8.81 12.99
CA GLN A 39 -3.26 9.28 13.84
C GLN A 39 -2.79 9.71 15.24
N GLU A 40 -1.61 9.25 15.66
CA GLU A 40 -1.03 9.52 16.98
C GLU A 40 -0.06 10.72 16.99
N ILE A 41 0.23 11.29 15.81
CA ILE A 41 1.21 12.38 15.64
C ILE A 41 0.62 13.52 14.82
N ASP A 42 1.27 14.68 14.86
CA ASP A 42 0.91 15.87 14.09
C ASP A 42 2.06 16.38 13.22
N GLY A 43 1.76 17.34 12.35
CA GLY A 43 2.74 18.03 11.52
C GLY A 43 3.13 17.32 10.24
N ASP A 44 4.34 17.64 9.74
CA ASP A 44 4.80 17.17 8.44
C ASP A 44 5.04 15.65 8.39
N GLU A 45 5.43 15.05 9.51
CA GLU A 45 5.63 13.60 9.60
C GLU A 45 4.30 12.85 9.40
N LYS A 46 3.21 13.31 9.99
CA LYS A 46 1.86 12.80 9.74
C LYS A 46 1.53 12.81 8.26
N ASN A 47 1.66 13.98 7.63
CA ASN A 47 1.33 14.15 6.21
C ASN A 47 2.18 13.24 5.31
N LYS A 48 3.46 13.10 5.63
CA LYS A 48 4.38 12.20 4.92
C LYS A 48 3.94 10.74 5.03
N LEU A 49 3.62 10.28 6.23
CA LEU A 49 3.19 8.89 6.46
C LEU A 49 1.87 8.59 5.76
N LEU A 50 0.90 9.49 5.83
CA LEU A 50 -0.38 9.36 5.12
C LEU A 50 -0.18 9.27 3.61
N LYS A 51 0.65 10.16 3.05
CA LYS A 51 0.99 10.13 1.62
C LYS A 51 1.64 8.81 1.23
N HIS A 52 2.61 8.33 2.01
CA HIS A 52 3.31 7.08 1.70
C HIS A 52 2.39 5.88 1.85
N SER A 53 1.56 5.82 2.90
CA SER A 53 0.55 4.76 3.06
C SER A 53 -0.34 4.64 1.82
N TYR A 54 -0.83 5.77 1.30
CA TYR A 54 -1.60 5.82 0.08
C TYR A 54 -0.82 5.34 -1.16
N LEU A 55 0.41 5.85 -1.36
CA LEU A 55 1.27 5.46 -2.49
C LEU A 55 1.59 3.95 -2.47
N LEU A 56 1.58 3.34 -1.30
CA LEU A 56 1.76 1.90 -1.13
C LEU A 56 0.44 1.10 -1.30
N GLY A 57 -0.66 1.77 -1.62
CA GLY A 57 -1.94 1.13 -1.96
C GLY A 57 -2.91 0.96 -0.80
N ASN A 58 -2.69 1.63 0.34
CA ASN A 58 -3.66 1.62 1.45
C ASN A 58 -4.81 2.61 1.19
N ILE A 59 -5.86 2.12 0.56
CA ILE A 59 -7.08 2.89 0.30
C ILE A 59 -8.08 2.87 1.46
N SER A 60 -7.90 1.97 2.42
CA SER A 60 -8.73 1.90 3.62
C SER A 60 -8.42 3.03 4.60
N CYS A 61 -7.25 3.64 4.49
CA CYS A 61 -6.86 4.80 5.28
C CYS A 61 -7.55 6.06 4.77
N LYS A 62 -8.71 6.38 5.31
CA LYS A 62 -9.52 7.54 4.89
C LYS A 62 -8.76 8.86 4.95
N GLU A 63 -7.93 9.05 5.97
CA GLU A 63 -7.10 10.25 6.09
C GLU A 63 -6.03 10.31 4.99
N ALA A 64 -5.40 9.20 4.63
CA ALA A 64 -4.43 9.15 3.55
C ALA A 64 -5.06 9.56 2.21
N VAL A 65 -6.27 9.06 1.93
CA VAL A 65 -7.01 9.41 0.71
C VAL A 65 -7.42 10.88 0.71
N ALA A 66 -7.92 11.40 1.84
CA ALA A 66 -8.38 12.79 1.95
C ALA A 66 -7.24 13.82 1.81
N HIS A 67 -6.04 13.52 2.31
CA HIS A 67 -4.87 14.38 2.24
C HIS A 67 -4.13 14.30 0.90
N ASN A 68 -4.39 13.27 0.11
CA ASN A 68 -3.70 13.09 -1.14
C ASN A 68 -4.42 13.79 -2.28
N LYS A 69 -3.91 14.95 -2.70
CA LYS A 69 -4.39 15.69 -3.89
C LYS A 69 -4.25 14.91 -5.20
N PHE A 70 -3.64 13.71 -5.16
CA PHE A 70 -3.47 12.80 -6.29
C PHE A 70 -4.63 11.81 -6.47
N ALA A 71 -5.60 11.80 -5.58
CA ALA A 71 -6.73 10.88 -5.66
C ALA A 71 -7.70 11.29 -6.76
N SER A 72 -7.33 11.07 -8.01
CA SER A 72 -8.33 10.79 -9.02
C SER A 72 -8.75 9.33 -8.86
N SER A 73 -10.01 9.14 -8.54
CA SER A 73 -10.62 7.91 -8.04
C SER A 73 -10.66 6.72 -9.03
N HIS A 74 -9.93 6.76 -10.15
CA HIS A 74 -10.16 5.83 -11.25
C HIS A 74 -9.15 4.67 -11.35
N ASP A 75 -8.00 4.78 -10.67
CA ASP A 75 -6.92 3.77 -10.78
C ASP A 75 -6.73 2.93 -9.52
N LEU A 76 -7.58 3.10 -8.53
CA LEU A 76 -7.57 2.28 -7.32
C LEU A 76 -8.12 0.90 -7.65
N VAL A 77 -7.36 -0.13 -7.33
CA VAL A 77 -7.88 -1.51 -7.35
C VAL A 77 -9.00 -1.57 -6.33
N ILE A 78 -10.24 -1.49 -6.82
CA ILE A 78 -11.41 -1.74 -5.99
C ILE A 78 -11.37 -3.23 -5.66
N ILE A 79 -11.21 -3.53 -4.37
CA ILE A 79 -11.33 -4.91 -3.88
C ILE A 79 -12.83 -5.21 -3.83
N GLU A 80 -13.43 -5.50 -4.98
CA GLU A 80 -14.86 -5.78 -5.10
C GLU A 80 -15.24 -7.13 -4.49
N ASP A 81 -14.29 -8.05 -4.36
CA ASP A 81 -14.52 -9.42 -3.94
C ASP A 81 -13.82 -9.71 -2.62
N THR A 82 -14.36 -9.12 -1.55
CA THR A 82 -13.85 -9.32 -0.18
C THR A 82 -14.11 -10.72 0.38
N GLU A 83 -14.92 -11.55 -0.32
CA GLU A 83 -15.26 -12.90 0.12
C GLU A 83 -14.19 -13.92 -0.28
N LYS A 84 -13.34 -13.63 -1.27
CA LYS A 84 -12.24 -14.51 -1.64
C LYS A 84 -11.13 -14.48 -0.62
N THR A 85 -10.78 -15.63 -0.10
CA THR A 85 -9.61 -15.75 0.78
C THR A 85 -8.31 -15.49 0.01
N ALA A 86 -7.29 -14.97 0.65
CA ALA A 86 -5.95 -14.80 0.06
C ALA A 86 -5.42 -16.11 -0.57
N LYS A 87 -5.81 -17.27 -0.03
CA LYS A 87 -5.49 -18.58 -0.58
C LYS A 87 -6.12 -18.82 -1.96
N GLN A 88 -7.38 -18.43 -2.15
CA GLN A 88 -8.07 -18.56 -3.43
C GLN A 88 -7.45 -17.63 -4.47
N ILE A 89 -7.22 -16.35 -4.10
CA ILE A 89 -6.57 -15.37 -4.98
C ILE A 89 -5.18 -15.86 -5.39
N LYS A 90 -4.40 -16.41 -4.46
CA LYS A 90 -3.08 -16.97 -4.73
C LYS A 90 -3.13 -18.14 -5.73
N ALA A 91 -4.13 -19.00 -5.65
CA ALA A 91 -4.30 -20.10 -6.60
C ALA A 91 -4.61 -19.58 -8.03
N GLU A 92 -5.28 -18.42 -8.14
CA GLU A 92 -5.64 -17.79 -9.40
C GLU A 92 -4.57 -16.81 -9.93
N ALA A 93 -3.53 -16.54 -9.15
CA ALA A 93 -2.53 -15.50 -9.48
C ALA A 93 -1.54 -15.92 -10.58
N ASN A 94 -1.41 -17.21 -10.89
CA ASN A 94 -0.54 -17.70 -11.95
C ASN A 94 -0.92 -17.05 -13.29
N ASN A 95 0.03 -16.34 -13.91
CA ASN A 95 -0.15 -15.63 -15.18
C ASN A 95 -1.24 -14.53 -15.20
N ASN A 96 -1.67 -14.04 -14.03
CA ASN A 96 -2.64 -12.95 -13.93
C ASN A 96 -2.07 -11.77 -13.11
N PRO A 97 -1.50 -10.75 -13.75
CA PRO A 97 -0.89 -9.61 -13.05
C PRO A 97 -1.85 -8.88 -12.10
N ASN A 98 -3.14 -8.79 -12.44
CA ASN A 98 -4.14 -8.17 -11.55
C ASN A 98 -4.33 -8.96 -10.26
N LYS A 99 -4.38 -10.29 -10.35
CA LYS A 99 -4.49 -11.16 -9.15
C LYS A 99 -3.20 -11.15 -8.33
N GLN A 100 -2.05 -11.08 -9.00
CA GLN A 100 -0.74 -10.94 -8.34
C GLN A 100 -0.68 -9.63 -7.54
N PHE A 101 -1.08 -8.52 -8.15
CA PHE A 101 -1.12 -7.22 -7.47
C PHE A 101 -2.19 -7.18 -6.36
N LEU A 102 -3.32 -7.86 -6.54
CA LEU A 102 -4.39 -7.93 -5.53
C LEU A 102 -3.88 -8.49 -4.19
N LEU A 103 -2.95 -9.44 -4.19
CA LEU A 103 -2.35 -9.96 -2.94
C LEU A 103 -1.57 -8.89 -2.18
N TRP A 104 -0.88 -7.99 -2.88
CA TRP A 104 -0.27 -6.81 -2.25
C TRP A 104 -1.34 -5.84 -1.74
N ALA A 105 -2.36 -5.54 -2.56
CA ALA A 105 -3.43 -4.62 -2.18
C ALA A 105 -4.19 -5.11 -0.94
N LEU A 106 -4.43 -6.42 -0.81
CA LEU A 106 -5.02 -7.01 0.40
C LEU A 106 -4.14 -6.74 1.62
N TYR A 107 -2.83 -7.04 1.55
CA TYR A 107 -1.91 -6.76 2.63
C TYR A 107 -1.89 -5.26 2.99
N ALA A 108 -1.78 -4.39 1.98
CA ALA A 108 -1.71 -2.94 2.18
C ALA A 108 -2.97 -2.35 2.83
N ASN A 109 -4.09 -3.05 2.77
CA ASN A 109 -5.36 -2.65 3.38
C ASN A 109 -5.70 -3.45 4.65
N GLY A 110 -4.74 -4.20 5.21
CA GLY A 110 -4.87 -4.86 6.50
C GLY A 110 -5.59 -6.21 6.49
N TYR A 111 -5.77 -6.81 5.31
CA TYR A 111 -6.29 -8.17 5.21
C TYR A 111 -5.21 -9.20 5.56
N ASP A 112 -5.64 -10.41 5.95
CA ASP A 112 -4.75 -11.49 6.41
C ASP A 112 -3.91 -12.09 5.25
N VAL A 113 -2.93 -11.30 4.81
CA VAL A 113 -1.88 -11.71 3.87
C VAL A 113 -0.52 -11.40 4.48
N SER A 114 0.35 -12.40 4.56
CA SER A 114 1.69 -12.13 5.11
C SER A 114 2.47 -11.14 4.22
N LYS A 115 3.23 -10.24 4.85
CA LYS A 115 4.10 -9.25 4.18
C LYS A 115 5.01 -9.90 3.14
N LEU A 116 5.62 -11.05 3.47
CA LEU A 116 6.50 -11.77 2.55
C LEU A 116 5.76 -12.27 1.30
N THR A 117 4.57 -12.85 1.50
CA THR A 117 3.73 -13.31 0.38
C THR A 117 3.33 -12.13 -0.51
N ALA A 118 2.81 -11.06 0.09
CA ALA A 118 2.38 -9.87 -0.63
C ALA A 118 3.53 -9.25 -1.44
N PHE A 119 4.70 -9.06 -0.81
CA PHE A 119 5.86 -8.49 -1.49
C PHE A 119 6.39 -9.37 -2.63
N THR A 120 6.36 -10.70 -2.45
CA THR A 120 6.75 -11.63 -3.52
C THR A 120 5.84 -11.47 -4.74
N TRP A 121 4.53 -11.44 -4.53
CA TRP A 121 3.59 -11.26 -5.62
C TRP A 121 3.60 -9.85 -6.22
N LEU A 122 3.89 -8.82 -5.41
CA LEU A 122 4.11 -7.47 -5.92
C LEU A 122 5.26 -7.43 -6.95
N LYS A 123 6.39 -8.10 -6.64
CA LYS A 123 7.52 -8.20 -7.59
C LYS A 123 7.11 -8.91 -8.88
N VAL A 124 6.43 -10.05 -8.77
CA VAL A 124 5.96 -10.80 -9.94
C VAL A 124 4.98 -9.96 -10.77
N ALA A 125 4.05 -9.23 -10.14
CA ALA A 125 3.16 -8.33 -10.85
C ALA A 125 3.90 -7.21 -11.60
N ALA A 126 4.92 -6.63 -10.97
CA ALA A 126 5.75 -5.60 -11.60
C ALA A 126 6.58 -6.16 -12.78
N GLU A 127 7.14 -7.35 -12.66
CA GLU A 127 7.81 -8.07 -13.75
C GLU A 127 6.85 -8.31 -14.93
N ASN A 128 5.60 -8.62 -14.63
CA ASN A 128 4.51 -8.76 -15.62
C ASN A 128 3.90 -7.41 -16.05
N LYS A 129 4.58 -6.29 -15.78
CA LYS A 129 4.21 -4.94 -16.22
C LYS A 129 2.86 -4.45 -15.71
N HIS A 130 2.43 -4.89 -14.52
CA HIS A 130 1.24 -4.33 -13.90
C HIS A 130 1.53 -2.88 -13.44
N PRO A 131 0.79 -1.86 -13.96
CA PRO A 131 1.16 -0.46 -13.73
C PRO A 131 1.19 -0.05 -12.26
N ALA A 132 0.16 -0.42 -11.49
CA ALA A 132 0.13 -0.11 -10.07
C ALA A 132 1.23 -0.85 -9.28
N ALA A 133 1.59 -2.08 -9.68
CA ALA A 133 2.68 -2.81 -9.04
C ALA A 133 4.05 -2.14 -9.29
N LEU A 134 4.28 -1.65 -10.50
CA LEU A 134 5.48 -0.87 -10.85
C LEU A 134 5.57 0.40 -10.00
N MET A 135 4.46 1.13 -9.85
CA MET A 135 4.39 2.34 -9.01
C MET A 135 4.71 2.03 -7.56
N VAL A 136 4.05 1.02 -6.97
CA VAL A 136 4.26 0.63 -5.58
C VAL A 136 5.70 0.15 -5.35
N LEU A 137 6.21 -0.75 -6.20
CA LEU A 137 7.57 -1.27 -6.08
C LEU A 137 8.62 -0.15 -6.25
N GLY A 138 8.37 0.78 -7.17
CA GLY A 138 9.20 1.97 -7.34
C GLY A 138 9.21 2.85 -6.09
N THR A 139 8.05 3.06 -5.46
CA THR A 139 7.92 3.79 -4.20
C THR A 139 8.71 3.11 -3.08
N LEU A 140 8.64 1.78 -2.96
CA LEU A 140 9.41 1.03 -1.96
C LEU A 140 10.93 1.25 -2.14
N TYR A 141 11.44 1.23 -3.38
CA TYR A 141 12.85 1.54 -3.65
C TYR A 141 13.21 3.01 -3.42
N CYS A 142 12.35 3.96 -3.78
CA CYS A 142 12.63 5.39 -3.58
C CYS A 142 12.78 5.78 -2.11
N PHE A 143 12.06 5.11 -1.22
CA PHE A 143 12.02 5.45 0.21
C PHE A 143 12.73 4.42 1.11
N GLY A 144 13.27 3.34 0.54
CA GLY A 144 13.95 2.30 1.31
C GLY A 144 13.01 1.49 2.20
N TYR A 145 11.74 1.34 1.82
CA TYR A 145 10.77 0.55 2.55
C TYR A 145 10.82 -0.91 2.14
N ILE A 146 10.91 -1.82 3.12
CA ILE A 146 10.97 -3.29 2.87
C ILE A 146 12.25 -3.72 2.14
N VAL A 147 12.79 -2.86 1.27
CA VAL A 147 14.01 -3.06 0.47
C VAL A 147 15.00 -1.93 0.75
N PRO A 148 16.31 -2.13 0.55
CA PRO A 148 17.28 -1.04 0.60
C PRO A 148 16.92 0.08 -0.38
N GLU A 149 17.15 1.33 0.03
CA GLU A 149 16.90 2.51 -0.81
C GLU A 149 17.72 2.44 -2.10
N ASP A 150 17.04 2.61 -3.24
CA ASP A 150 17.63 2.79 -4.56
C ASP A 150 16.73 3.72 -5.38
N LYS A 151 16.96 5.02 -5.23
CA LYS A 151 16.17 6.07 -5.90
C LYS A 151 16.17 5.93 -7.41
N ASN A 152 17.33 5.58 -8.00
CA ASN A 152 17.44 5.46 -9.45
C ASN A 152 16.58 4.32 -9.97
N LYS A 153 16.61 3.17 -9.32
CA LYS A 153 15.76 2.04 -9.64
C LYS A 153 14.27 2.37 -9.39
N GLY A 154 13.98 3.02 -8.27
CA GLY A 154 12.62 3.44 -7.93
C GLY A 154 12.01 4.35 -8.99
N ILE A 155 12.73 5.41 -9.38
CA ILE A 155 12.27 6.36 -10.41
C ILE A 155 12.07 5.66 -11.76
N LYS A 156 12.95 4.74 -12.16
CA LYS A 156 12.79 3.97 -13.40
C LYS A 156 11.50 3.14 -13.42
N LEU A 157 11.18 2.47 -12.31
CA LEU A 157 9.94 1.69 -12.17
C LEU A 157 8.71 2.60 -12.22
N ILE A 158 8.75 3.75 -11.57
CA ILE A 158 7.65 4.73 -11.59
C ILE A 158 7.48 5.32 -12.99
N GLN A 159 8.58 5.63 -13.69
CA GLN A 159 8.53 6.08 -15.08
C GLN A 159 7.87 5.03 -15.97
N GLU A 160 8.26 3.77 -15.85
CA GLU A 160 7.64 2.67 -16.59
C GLU A 160 6.13 2.55 -16.32
N SER A 161 5.72 2.74 -15.06
CA SER A 161 4.30 2.82 -14.67
C SER A 161 3.58 3.99 -15.35
N ALA A 162 4.23 5.17 -15.42
CA ALA A 162 3.68 6.35 -16.07
C ALA A 162 3.55 6.14 -17.59
N ASP A 163 4.52 5.48 -18.23
CA ASP A 163 4.49 5.12 -19.65
C ASP A 163 3.32 4.18 -19.97
N LEU A 164 2.97 3.30 -19.04
CA LEU A 164 1.76 2.46 -19.08
C LEU A 164 0.47 3.23 -18.73
N GLN A 165 0.52 4.55 -18.70
CA GLN A 165 -0.60 5.45 -18.49
C GLN A 165 -1.22 5.43 -17.08
N TYR A 166 -0.52 4.89 -16.08
CA TYR A 166 -1.02 4.91 -14.70
C TYR A 166 -1.01 6.34 -14.14
N SER A 167 -2.17 6.88 -13.82
CA SER A 167 -2.34 8.29 -13.47
C SER A 167 -1.52 8.71 -12.26
N LEU A 168 -1.51 7.89 -11.19
CA LEU A 168 -0.76 8.17 -9.98
C LEU A 168 0.76 8.28 -10.23
N ALA A 169 1.29 7.45 -11.13
CA ALA A 169 2.70 7.51 -11.52
C ALA A 169 3.01 8.78 -12.33
N LYS A 170 2.13 9.15 -13.27
CA LYS A 170 2.25 10.41 -14.03
C LYS A 170 2.25 11.63 -13.11
N ASP A 171 1.33 11.66 -12.15
CA ASP A 171 1.24 12.76 -11.19
C ASP A 171 2.48 12.83 -10.29
N PHE A 172 3.00 11.67 -9.88
CA PHE A 172 4.24 11.59 -9.11
C PHE A 172 5.45 12.11 -9.90
N MET A 173 5.63 11.68 -11.16
CA MET A 173 6.71 12.15 -12.03
C MET A 173 6.61 13.65 -12.29
N LYS A 174 5.42 14.17 -12.57
CA LYS A 174 5.17 15.60 -12.74
C LYS A 174 5.58 16.45 -11.52
N GLN A 175 5.38 15.93 -10.29
CA GLN A 175 5.82 16.61 -9.07
C GLN A 175 7.32 16.64 -8.88
N LEU A 176 8.01 15.63 -9.41
CA LEU A 176 9.48 15.60 -9.39
C LEU A 176 10.10 16.49 -10.48
N ASN A 177 9.28 17.10 -11.35
CA ASN A 177 9.73 17.86 -12.54
C ASN A 177 10.63 17.03 -13.49
N ILE A 178 10.31 15.75 -13.63
CA ILE A 178 11.02 14.81 -14.51
C ILE A 178 10.08 14.37 -15.62
#